data_e6ef423ef3037e04ddebd2c4abd0dc22
#
_entry.id   e6ef423ef3037e04ddebd2c4abd0dc22
#
_cell.length_a   1.000
_cell.length_b   1.000
_cell.length_c   1.000
_cell.angle_alpha   90.00
_cell.angle_beta   90.00
_cell.angle_gamma   90.00
#
_symmetry.space_group_name_H-M   'P 1'
#
loop_
_entity.id
_entity.type
_entity.pdbx_description
1 polymer ?
#
loop_
_entity_poly.entity_id
_entity_poly.type
_entity_poly.pdbx_seq_one_letter_code
_entity_poly.pdbx_strand_id
1 'polypeptide(L)'
;MGLRGQRAVSVSNGQAVRFLVTLIGGSSVAFPAQWVRGIVMPAAAGPGGLVTWAGTRYERTDLAARLKFVAQDLSSDTRLILYGNEEQSRSFLVDKVLGLLDVERALIHPLPVQFRGKERERLLGFFVDAAFVALIANPYWALELPPRPQALEMFASRFSERRPGEGESLHLPAVALDVAVSMSRAI
;
A
#
# COMPACT_ATOMS: atom_id res chain seq x y z
N MET A 1 -28.51 -33.43 6.11
CA MET A 1 -28.46 -32.32 7.07
C MET A 1 -27.07 -31.71 7.04
N GLY A 2 -26.93 -30.57 6.40
CA GLY A 2 -25.65 -29.89 6.18
C GLY A 2 -25.46 -28.77 7.18
N LEU A 3 -24.43 -28.88 8.00
CA LEU A 3 -24.00 -27.82 8.90
C LEU A 3 -23.33 -26.71 8.08
N ARG A 4 -24.06 -25.63 7.83
CA ARG A 4 -23.49 -24.36 7.38
C ARG A 4 -22.64 -23.78 8.51
N GLY A 5 -21.34 -23.87 8.38
CA GLY A 5 -20.41 -23.14 9.24
C GLY A 5 -20.65 -21.62 9.10
N GLN A 6 -21.35 -21.06 10.05
CA GLN A 6 -21.37 -19.60 10.25
C GLN A 6 -19.95 -19.18 10.63
N ARG A 7 -19.24 -18.50 9.71
CA ARG A 7 -18.07 -17.72 10.09
C ARG A 7 -18.55 -16.69 11.10
N ALA A 8 -18.16 -16.88 12.34
CA ALA A 8 -18.34 -15.86 13.39
C ALA A 8 -17.58 -14.60 12.90
N VAL A 9 -18.35 -13.59 12.55
CA VAL A 9 -17.80 -12.24 12.37
C VAL A 9 -17.45 -11.78 13.79
N SER A 10 -16.20 -11.96 14.17
CA SER A 10 -15.63 -11.30 15.34
C SER A 10 -15.77 -9.80 15.11
N VAL A 11 -16.73 -9.17 15.75
CA VAL A 11 -16.78 -7.72 15.89
C VAL A 11 -15.66 -7.35 16.85
N SER A 12 -14.44 -7.26 16.36
CA SER A 12 -13.36 -6.65 17.11
C SER A 12 -13.58 -5.15 17.08
N ASN A 13 -13.72 -4.52 18.24
CA ASN A 13 -13.75 -3.06 18.42
C ASN A 13 -12.40 -2.38 18.06
N GLY A 14 -11.53 -3.03 17.33
CA GLY A 14 -10.30 -2.50 16.76
C GLY A 14 -10.62 -1.72 15.50
N GLN A 15 -10.25 -0.44 15.47
CA GLN A 15 -10.41 0.39 14.27
C GLN A 15 -9.67 -0.25 13.10
N ALA A 16 -10.40 -0.84 12.15
CA ALA A 16 -9.85 -1.36 10.91
C ALA A 16 -9.50 -0.20 9.97
N VAL A 17 -8.44 -0.36 9.21
CA VAL A 17 -8.05 0.55 8.12
C VAL A 17 -8.28 -0.17 6.81
N ARG A 18 -8.97 0.50 5.89
CA ARG A 18 -9.26 -0.05 4.56
C ARG A 18 -8.17 0.33 3.58
N PHE A 19 -7.69 -0.66 2.85
CA PHE A 19 -6.67 -0.52 1.81
C PHE A 19 -7.15 -1.06 0.47
N LEU A 20 -6.77 -0.38 -0.61
CA LEU A 20 -6.75 -0.96 -1.95
C LEU A 20 -5.41 -1.67 -2.13
N VAL A 21 -5.43 -2.98 -2.32
CA VAL A 21 -4.22 -3.79 -2.53
C VAL A 21 -4.01 -4.05 -4.01
N THR A 22 -2.79 -3.87 -4.47
CA THR A 22 -2.40 -3.98 -5.88
C THR A 22 -1.08 -4.72 -6.02
N LEU A 23 -0.77 -5.16 -7.24
CA LEU A 23 0.58 -5.56 -7.63
C LEU A 23 1.24 -4.45 -8.44
N ILE A 24 2.49 -4.16 -8.12
CA ILE A 24 3.36 -3.22 -8.85
C ILE A 24 4.76 -3.86 -8.91
N GLY A 25 5.23 -4.20 -10.11
CA GLY A 25 6.52 -4.84 -10.29
C GLY A 25 6.63 -6.18 -9.54
N GLY A 26 5.53 -6.94 -9.46
CA GLY A 26 5.46 -8.20 -8.73
C GLY A 26 5.35 -8.06 -7.20
N SER A 27 5.39 -6.85 -6.65
CA SER A 27 5.27 -6.58 -5.21
C SER A 27 3.86 -6.15 -4.85
N SER A 28 3.32 -6.62 -3.71
CA SER A 28 2.02 -6.16 -3.21
C SER A 28 2.15 -4.81 -2.53
N VAL A 29 1.43 -3.82 -3.03
CA VAL A 29 1.39 -2.45 -2.51
C VAL A 29 -0.05 -2.10 -2.10
N ALA A 30 -0.20 -1.63 -0.88
CA ALA A 30 -1.46 -1.23 -0.29
C ALA A 30 -1.58 0.29 -0.25
N PHE A 31 -2.66 0.82 -0.80
CA PHE A 31 -3.00 2.24 -0.77
C PHE A 31 -4.13 2.47 0.23
N PRO A 32 -4.00 3.41 1.19
CA PRO A 32 -5.13 3.79 2.04
C PRO A 32 -6.33 4.19 1.18
N ALA A 33 -7.46 3.48 1.35
CA ALA A 33 -8.60 3.54 0.44
C ALA A 33 -9.27 4.92 0.40
N GLN A 34 -9.16 5.70 1.46
CA GLN A 34 -9.70 7.07 1.53
C GLN A 34 -9.10 8.04 0.51
N TRP A 35 -7.92 7.72 -0.04
CA TRP A 35 -7.25 8.50 -1.08
C TRP A 35 -7.55 7.98 -2.48
N VAL A 36 -8.16 6.80 -2.63
CA VAL A 36 -8.54 6.21 -3.92
C VAL A 36 -9.82 6.88 -4.40
N ARG A 37 -9.79 7.44 -5.60
CA ARG A 37 -10.92 8.13 -6.24
C ARG A 37 -11.58 7.31 -7.33
N GLY A 38 -10.83 6.36 -7.91
CA GLY A 38 -11.33 5.47 -8.94
C GLY A 38 -10.26 4.51 -9.45
N ILE A 39 -10.73 3.55 -10.22
CA ILE A 39 -9.88 2.58 -10.93
C ILE A 39 -10.40 2.55 -12.37
N VAL A 40 -9.51 2.80 -13.32
CA VAL A 40 -9.87 2.86 -14.74
C VAL A 40 -8.93 2.00 -15.58
N MET A 41 -9.32 1.72 -16.80
CA MET A 41 -8.45 1.05 -17.77
C MET A 41 -7.33 1.99 -18.24
N PRO A 42 -6.14 1.49 -18.59
CA PRO A 42 -5.06 2.31 -19.13
C PRO A 42 -5.46 3.11 -20.37
N ALA A 43 -6.37 2.57 -21.19
CA ALA A 43 -6.90 3.24 -22.39
C ALA A 43 -7.71 4.52 -22.08
N ALA A 44 -8.11 4.74 -20.82
CA ALA A 44 -8.77 5.99 -20.42
C ALA A 44 -7.79 7.17 -20.34
N ALA A 45 -6.48 6.90 -20.36
CA ALA A 45 -5.47 7.96 -20.40
C ALA A 45 -5.37 8.57 -21.81
N GLY A 46 -5.48 9.88 -21.87
CA GLY A 46 -5.22 10.66 -23.08
C GLY A 46 -3.72 10.88 -23.33
N PRO A 47 -3.39 11.77 -24.27
CA PRO A 47 -2.01 12.14 -24.56
C PRO A 47 -1.26 12.57 -23.30
N GLY A 48 0.00 12.13 -23.17
CA GLY A 48 0.81 12.42 -21.99
C GLY A 48 0.42 11.67 -20.72
N GLY A 49 -0.50 10.70 -20.82
CA GLY A 49 -0.94 9.91 -19.66
C GLY A 49 -1.93 10.61 -18.73
N LEU A 50 -2.52 11.71 -19.19
CA LEU A 50 -3.51 12.48 -18.42
C LEU A 50 -4.86 11.76 -18.43
N VAL A 51 -5.46 11.56 -17.25
CA VAL A 51 -6.82 11.06 -17.11
C VAL A 51 -7.70 12.18 -16.57
N THR A 52 -8.86 12.40 -17.20
CA THR A 52 -9.90 13.29 -16.66
C THR A 52 -11.05 12.43 -16.13
N TRP A 53 -11.34 12.55 -14.85
CA TRP A 53 -12.39 11.78 -14.18
C TRP A 53 -13.19 12.68 -13.23
N ALA A 54 -14.52 12.67 -13.37
CA ALA A 54 -15.42 13.50 -12.57
C ALA A 54 -14.99 14.99 -12.47
N GLY A 55 -14.49 15.55 -13.58
CA GLY A 55 -14.02 16.94 -13.63
C GLY A 55 -12.62 17.18 -13.09
N THR A 56 -11.98 16.19 -12.48
CA THR A 56 -10.61 16.28 -11.95
C THR A 56 -9.61 15.70 -12.94
N ARG A 57 -8.43 16.34 -13.04
CA ARG A 57 -7.32 15.89 -13.87
C ARG A 57 -6.32 15.12 -13.01
N TYR A 58 -5.95 13.92 -13.48
CA TYR A 58 -4.99 13.04 -12.82
C TYR A 58 -3.78 12.86 -13.73
N GLU A 59 -2.66 13.44 -13.35
CA GLU A 59 -1.41 13.26 -14.06
C GLU A 59 -0.82 11.90 -13.73
N ARG A 60 -0.32 11.22 -14.76
CA ARG A 60 0.31 9.92 -14.59
C ARG A 60 1.67 10.07 -13.91
N THR A 61 1.86 9.31 -12.85
CA THR A 61 3.15 9.15 -12.17
C THR A 61 3.58 7.70 -12.26
N ASP A 62 4.83 7.46 -12.66
CA ASP A 62 5.43 6.13 -12.66
C ASP A 62 5.85 5.76 -11.23
N LEU A 63 4.92 5.13 -10.52
CA LEU A 63 5.14 4.73 -9.14
C LEU A 63 6.11 3.55 -9.04
N ALA A 64 6.13 2.64 -10.04
CA ALA A 64 7.06 1.52 -10.07
C ALA A 64 8.51 2.03 -10.12
N ALA A 65 8.82 2.96 -11.03
CA ALA A 65 10.15 3.58 -11.10
C ALA A 65 10.50 4.34 -9.80
N ARG A 66 9.55 5.07 -9.22
CA ARG A 66 9.77 5.80 -7.96
C ARG A 66 10.02 4.87 -6.76
N LEU A 67 9.37 3.70 -6.72
CA LEU A 67 9.59 2.66 -5.71
C LEU A 67 10.80 1.79 -6.04
N LYS A 68 11.42 1.97 -7.21
CA LYS A 68 12.51 1.14 -7.74
C LYS A 68 12.10 -0.32 -7.97
N PHE A 69 10.86 -0.54 -8.32
CA PHE A 69 10.38 -1.86 -8.75
C PHE A 69 10.63 -2.06 -10.25
N VAL A 70 10.76 -3.30 -10.64
CA VAL A 70 10.89 -3.66 -12.06
C VAL A 70 9.54 -3.42 -12.73
N ALA A 71 9.51 -2.57 -13.75
CA ALA A 71 8.31 -2.36 -14.54
C ALA A 71 7.93 -3.64 -15.27
N GLN A 72 6.65 -3.97 -15.28
CA GLN A 72 6.12 -5.09 -16.04
C GLN A 72 5.43 -4.59 -17.31
N ASP A 73 5.31 -5.48 -18.29
CA ASP A 73 4.57 -5.20 -19.52
C ASP A 73 3.07 -5.04 -19.24
N LEU A 74 2.42 -4.21 -20.05
CA LEU A 74 0.97 -4.03 -19.95
C LEU A 74 0.24 -5.35 -20.25
N SER A 75 -0.70 -5.68 -19.38
CA SER A 75 -1.56 -6.86 -19.50
C SER A 75 -3.04 -6.46 -19.46
N SER A 76 -3.93 -7.43 -19.68
CA SER A 76 -5.38 -7.22 -19.51
C SER A 76 -5.78 -6.87 -18.08
N ASP A 77 -4.96 -7.23 -17.09
CA ASP A 77 -5.17 -6.94 -15.66
C ASP A 77 -4.67 -5.57 -15.23
N THR A 78 -3.83 -4.93 -16.06
CA THR A 78 -3.26 -3.61 -15.78
C THR A 78 -4.36 -2.56 -15.61
N ARG A 79 -4.22 -1.73 -14.58
CA ARG A 79 -5.18 -0.66 -14.24
C ARG A 79 -4.44 0.65 -13.95
N LEU A 80 -5.18 1.75 -14.07
CA LEU A 80 -4.79 3.05 -13.53
C LEU A 80 -5.61 3.32 -12.27
N ILE A 81 -4.93 3.57 -11.16
CA ILE A 81 -5.55 4.03 -9.92
C ILE A 81 -5.55 5.54 -9.93
N LEU A 82 -6.73 6.13 -9.78
CA LEU A 82 -6.91 7.56 -9.56
C LEU A 82 -6.80 7.82 -8.06
N TYR A 83 -5.80 8.59 -7.67
CA TYR A 83 -5.41 8.75 -6.28
C TYR A 83 -5.20 10.22 -5.95
N GLY A 84 -5.72 10.67 -4.81
CA GLY A 84 -5.57 12.07 -4.44
C GLY A 84 -6.56 12.57 -3.40
N ASN A 85 -6.42 13.84 -3.12
CA ASN A 85 -7.31 14.64 -2.28
C ASN A 85 -7.73 15.90 -3.06
N GLU A 86 -8.21 16.93 -2.34
CA GLU A 86 -8.62 18.21 -2.93
C GLU A 86 -7.42 19.05 -3.41
N GLU A 87 -6.24 18.83 -2.81
CA GLU A 87 -5.02 19.61 -3.11
C GLU A 87 -4.24 19.03 -4.29
N GLN A 88 -4.17 17.69 -4.37
CA GLN A 88 -3.34 16.97 -5.36
C GLN A 88 -4.01 15.69 -5.83
N SER A 89 -3.85 15.42 -7.13
CA SER A 89 -4.35 14.20 -7.76
C SER A 89 -3.34 13.63 -8.74
N ARG A 90 -3.15 12.31 -8.70
CA ARG A 90 -2.23 11.54 -9.54
C ARG A 90 -2.90 10.27 -10.03
N SER A 91 -2.43 9.72 -11.12
CA SER A 91 -2.78 8.36 -11.53
C SER A 91 -1.55 7.47 -11.53
N PHE A 92 -1.71 6.25 -11.01
CA PHE A 92 -0.65 5.24 -10.92
C PHE A 92 -1.00 4.03 -11.75
N LEU A 93 -0.09 3.63 -12.63
CA LEU A 93 -0.21 2.36 -13.32
C LEU A 93 0.14 1.23 -12.35
N VAL A 94 -0.72 0.21 -12.28
CA VAL A 94 -0.49 -1.00 -11.48
C VAL A 94 -0.71 -2.23 -12.36
N ASP A 95 0.04 -3.29 -12.11
CA ASP A 95 -0.02 -4.50 -12.90
C ASP A 95 -1.37 -5.19 -12.71
N LYS A 96 -1.88 -5.19 -11.47
CA LYS A 96 -3.15 -5.79 -11.10
C LYS A 96 -3.72 -5.16 -9.84
N VAL A 97 -5.04 -5.08 -9.76
CA VAL A 97 -5.78 -4.80 -8.52
C VAL A 97 -6.20 -6.12 -7.87
N LEU A 98 -5.77 -6.34 -6.63
CA LEU A 98 -6.13 -7.55 -5.87
C LEU A 98 -7.47 -7.39 -5.15
N GLY A 99 -7.80 -6.16 -4.72
CA GLY A 99 -9.07 -5.85 -4.08
C GLY A 99 -8.96 -4.84 -2.94
N LEU A 100 -10.11 -4.64 -2.26
CA LEU A 100 -10.18 -3.87 -1.04
C LEU A 100 -10.08 -4.82 0.16
N LEU A 101 -9.25 -4.44 1.14
CA LEU A 101 -9.02 -5.22 2.35
C LEU A 101 -9.14 -4.32 3.58
N ASP A 102 -9.93 -4.77 4.56
CA ASP A 102 -10.00 -4.16 5.88
C ASP A 102 -8.99 -4.84 6.80
N VAL A 103 -8.00 -4.09 7.25
CA VAL A 103 -6.90 -4.59 8.09
C VAL A 103 -7.01 -3.98 9.48
N GLU A 104 -7.04 -4.81 10.51
CA GLU A 104 -6.98 -4.34 11.89
C GLU A 104 -5.66 -3.60 12.13
N ARG A 105 -5.70 -2.46 12.81
CA ARG A 105 -4.48 -1.68 13.10
C ARG A 105 -3.42 -2.49 13.85
N ALA A 106 -3.84 -3.45 14.63
CA ALA A 106 -2.94 -4.34 15.36
C ALA A 106 -2.06 -5.22 14.45
N LEU A 107 -2.53 -5.47 13.21
CA LEU A 107 -1.83 -6.28 12.21
C LEU A 107 -0.94 -5.44 11.28
N ILE A 108 -0.94 -4.12 11.44
CA ILE A 108 -0.04 -3.23 10.69
C ILE A 108 1.28 -3.14 11.45
N HIS A 109 2.36 -3.52 10.78
CA HIS A 109 3.70 -3.55 11.33
C HIS A 109 4.55 -2.38 10.81
N PRO A 110 5.47 -1.84 11.62
CA PRO A 110 6.45 -0.86 11.14
C PRO A 110 7.41 -1.49 10.15
N LEU A 111 8.03 -0.65 9.33
CA LEU A 111 9.12 -1.11 8.48
C LEU A 111 10.27 -1.64 9.32
N PRO A 112 10.84 -2.81 8.96
CA PRO A 112 12.03 -3.36 9.59
C PRO A 112 13.19 -2.35 9.63
N VAL A 113 14.12 -2.52 10.57
CA VAL A 113 15.26 -1.60 10.76
C VAL A 113 16.20 -1.52 9.57
N GLN A 114 16.15 -2.49 8.68
CA GLN A 114 16.92 -2.56 7.44
C GLN A 114 16.47 -1.49 6.43
N PHE A 115 15.18 -1.11 6.46
CA PHE A 115 14.68 0.00 5.65
C PHE A 115 15.16 1.33 6.25
N ARG A 116 16.14 1.93 5.59
CA ARG A 116 16.77 3.17 6.05
C ARG A 116 16.61 4.27 4.99
N GLY A 117 16.63 5.54 5.43
CA GLY A 117 16.61 6.68 4.51
C GLY A 117 15.26 6.86 3.80
N LYS A 118 15.31 7.03 2.48
CA LYS A 118 14.17 7.41 1.65
C LYS A 118 13.06 6.36 1.59
N GLU A 119 13.33 5.09 1.88
CA GLU A 119 12.31 4.03 1.92
C GLU A 119 11.27 4.32 3.00
N ARG A 120 11.67 4.85 4.15
CA ARG A 120 10.76 5.25 5.24
C ARG A 120 9.90 6.45 4.92
N GLU A 121 10.32 7.27 3.96
CA GLU A 121 9.48 8.36 3.43
C GLU A 121 8.40 7.82 2.49
N ARG A 122 8.71 6.76 1.73
CA ARG A 122 7.85 6.17 0.70
C ARG A 122 6.79 5.25 1.28
N LEU A 123 7.13 4.54 2.35
CA LEU A 123 6.33 3.48 2.93
C LEU A 123 6.04 3.76 4.41
N LEU A 124 4.81 3.51 4.83
CA LEU A 124 4.38 3.69 6.22
C LEU A 124 4.59 2.45 7.09
N GLY A 125 4.62 1.27 6.47
CA GLY A 125 4.70 -0.01 7.14
C GLY A 125 4.30 -1.14 6.20
N PHE A 126 3.93 -2.27 6.77
CA PHE A 126 3.41 -3.41 6.02
C PHE A 126 2.40 -4.20 6.87
N PHE A 127 1.63 -5.04 6.22
CA PHE A 127 0.83 -6.08 6.87
C PHE A 127 0.97 -7.40 6.12
N VAL A 128 0.66 -8.48 6.82
CA VAL A 128 0.70 -9.84 6.27
C VAL A 128 -0.71 -10.35 6.15
N ASP A 129 -1.09 -10.79 4.97
CA ASP A 129 -2.28 -11.59 4.69
C ASP A 129 -1.86 -13.04 4.44
N ALA A 130 -2.81 -13.97 4.41
CA ALA A 130 -2.53 -15.39 4.22
C ALA A 130 -1.74 -15.69 2.92
N ALA A 131 -1.90 -14.86 1.90
CA ALA A 131 -1.35 -15.09 0.55
C ALA A 131 -0.19 -14.14 0.18
N PHE A 132 0.00 -13.02 0.90
CA PHE A 132 0.99 -12.01 0.53
C PHE A 132 1.40 -11.11 1.69
N VAL A 133 2.52 -10.41 1.50
CA VAL A 133 2.94 -9.27 2.33
C VAL A 133 2.69 -7.99 1.53
N ALA A 134 1.91 -7.07 2.08
CA ALA A 134 1.61 -5.80 1.42
C ALA A 134 2.36 -4.64 2.08
N LEU A 135 3.11 -3.89 1.27
CA LEU A 135 3.78 -2.66 1.68
C LEU A 135 2.77 -1.50 1.62
N ILE A 136 2.67 -0.71 2.68
CA ILE A 136 1.73 0.41 2.75
C ILE A 136 2.39 1.66 2.19
N ALA A 137 1.89 2.13 1.04
CA ALA A 137 2.38 3.36 0.42
C ALA A 137 2.03 4.59 1.26
N ASN A 138 2.99 5.50 1.41
CA ASN A 138 2.76 6.80 2.04
C ASN A 138 2.02 7.73 1.06
N PRO A 139 0.77 8.13 1.33
CA PRO A 139 0.00 8.99 0.43
C PRO A 139 0.64 10.36 0.21
N TYR A 140 1.28 10.95 1.22
CA TYR A 140 1.94 12.24 1.09
C TYR A 140 3.13 12.17 0.14
N TRP A 141 3.94 11.13 0.25
CA TRP A 141 5.04 10.91 -0.68
C TRP A 141 4.53 10.58 -2.10
N ALA A 142 3.50 9.73 -2.20
CA ALA A 142 2.93 9.33 -3.49
C ALA A 142 2.38 10.54 -4.28
N LEU A 143 1.78 11.50 -3.57
CA LEU A 143 1.19 12.71 -4.12
C LEU A 143 2.15 13.91 -4.13
N GLU A 144 3.40 13.75 -3.68
CA GLU A 144 4.38 14.86 -3.56
C GLU A 144 3.91 15.99 -2.65
N LEU A 145 3.10 15.65 -1.66
CA LEU A 145 2.65 16.58 -0.63
C LEU A 145 3.71 16.72 0.49
N PRO A 146 3.76 17.86 1.18
CA PRO A 146 4.61 18.00 2.35
C PRO A 146 4.23 16.97 3.42
N PRO A 147 5.22 16.36 4.10
CA PRO A 147 4.95 15.37 5.13
C PRO A 147 4.14 16.00 6.26
N ARG A 148 3.04 15.37 6.64
CA ARG A 148 2.26 15.76 7.81
C ARG A 148 2.57 14.79 8.96
N PRO A 149 3.02 15.27 10.12
CA PRO A 149 3.32 14.42 11.29
C PRO A 149 2.16 13.51 11.68
N GLN A 150 0.93 14.02 11.62
CA GLN A 150 -0.29 13.27 11.97
C GLN A 150 -0.58 12.04 11.09
N ALA A 151 -0.09 12.00 9.86
CA ALA A 151 -0.28 10.82 9.00
C ALA A 151 0.59 9.64 9.46
N LEU A 152 1.74 9.93 10.03
CA LEU A 152 2.58 8.94 10.70
C LEU A 152 1.97 8.51 12.04
N GLU A 153 1.32 9.42 12.77
CA GLU A 153 0.68 9.15 14.06
C GLU A 153 -0.54 8.22 13.93
N MET A 154 -1.29 8.27 12.83
CA MET A 154 -2.37 7.30 12.59
C MET A 154 -1.88 5.84 12.61
N PHE A 155 -0.60 5.64 12.31
CA PHE A 155 0.06 4.33 12.33
C PHE A 155 1.07 4.20 13.47
N ALA A 156 1.59 5.33 14.01
CA ALA A 156 2.67 5.38 14.99
C ALA A 156 2.22 5.29 16.45
N SER A 157 0.95 5.51 16.78
CA SER A 157 0.46 5.58 18.16
C SER A 157 0.65 4.31 19.01
N ARG A 158 1.13 3.20 18.42
CA ARG A 158 1.55 1.99 19.15
C ARG A 158 3.07 1.76 19.18
N PHE A 159 3.88 2.57 18.49
CA PHE A 159 5.33 2.35 18.44
C PHE A 159 6.07 2.99 19.62
N SER A 160 5.45 3.94 20.33
CA SER A 160 6.02 4.58 21.51
C SER A 160 5.96 3.72 22.78
N GLU A 161 5.12 2.68 22.84
CA GLU A 161 4.92 1.92 24.06
C GLU A 161 5.77 0.63 24.17
N ARG A 162 6.41 0.17 23.11
CA ARG A 162 7.38 -0.93 23.22
C ARG A 162 8.76 -0.39 23.57
N ARG A 163 9.09 -0.43 24.86
CA ARG A 163 10.46 -0.25 25.37
C ARG A 163 11.36 -1.31 24.71
N PRO A 164 12.60 -0.95 24.30
CA PRO A 164 13.56 -1.93 23.82
C PRO A 164 13.99 -2.80 25.03
N GLY A 165 13.48 -4.00 25.15
CA GLY A 165 13.87 -4.89 26.25
C GLY A 165 13.16 -6.22 26.36
N GLU A 166 12.04 -6.44 25.67
CA GLU A 166 11.38 -7.75 25.71
C GLU A 166 11.57 -8.47 24.38
N GLY A 167 12.51 -9.42 24.42
CA GLY A 167 12.92 -10.22 23.28
C GLY A 167 11.86 -11.25 22.91
N GLU A 168 10.93 -10.87 22.07
CA GLU A 168 10.14 -11.81 21.30
C GLU A 168 10.63 -11.72 19.84
N SER A 169 11.40 -12.73 19.45
CA SER A 169 11.86 -12.90 18.08
C SER A 169 10.64 -13.04 17.18
N LEU A 170 10.26 -11.94 16.49
CA LEU A 170 9.24 -11.99 15.45
C LEU A 170 9.71 -12.97 14.38
N HIS A 171 9.16 -14.18 14.41
CA HIS A 171 9.34 -15.16 13.36
C HIS A 171 8.56 -14.67 12.12
N LEU A 172 9.23 -13.85 11.31
CA LEU A 172 8.70 -13.44 10.01
C LEU A 172 8.57 -14.69 9.14
N PRO A 173 7.44 -14.95 8.51
CA PRO A 173 7.35 -16.03 7.54
C PRO A 173 8.37 -15.80 6.42
N ALA A 174 8.95 -16.89 5.90
CA ALA A 174 10.04 -16.86 4.92
C ALA A 174 9.73 -15.93 3.70
N VAL A 175 8.48 -15.79 3.35
CA VAL A 175 8.00 -14.90 2.28
C VAL A 175 8.26 -13.42 2.57
N ALA A 176 8.20 -12.99 3.83
CA ALA A 176 8.48 -11.59 4.20
C ALA A 176 9.98 -11.26 4.10
N LEU A 177 10.83 -12.26 4.31
CA LEU A 177 12.28 -12.11 4.19
C LEU A 177 12.70 -11.93 2.72
N ASP A 178 12.07 -12.65 1.79
CA ASP A 178 12.37 -12.57 0.36
C ASP A 178 12.01 -11.22 -0.24
N VAL A 179 10.89 -10.63 0.17
CA VAL A 179 10.49 -9.29 -0.27
C VAL A 179 11.46 -8.23 0.26
N ALA A 180 11.85 -8.32 1.52
CA ALA A 180 12.82 -7.39 2.12
C ALA A 180 14.20 -7.51 1.47
N VAL A 181 14.66 -8.73 1.16
CA VAL A 181 15.93 -9.00 0.49
C VAL A 181 15.91 -8.55 -0.97
N SER A 182 14.81 -8.77 -1.67
CA SER A 182 14.63 -8.31 -3.06
C SER A 182 14.68 -6.79 -3.17
N MET A 183 14.06 -6.07 -2.24
CA MET A 183 14.11 -4.60 -2.20
C MET A 183 15.49 -4.07 -1.78
N SER A 184 16.22 -4.77 -0.92
CA SER A 184 17.57 -4.37 -0.48
C SER A 184 18.62 -4.57 -1.57
N ARG A 185 18.41 -5.49 -2.52
CA ARG A 185 19.31 -5.72 -3.67
C ARG A 185 19.07 -4.78 -4.85
N ALA A 186 17.96 -4.07 -4.86
CA ALA A 186 17.60 -3.10 -5.92
C ALA A 186 18.09 -1.67 -5.62
N ILE A 187 18.83 -1.48 -4.52
CA ILE A 187 19.45 -0.24 -4.08
C ILE A 187 20.97 -0.33 -4.30
#